data_3cbd1dd853191652346a59029d753e93
#
_entry.id   3cbd1dd853191652346a59029d753e93
#
_cell.length_a   1.000
_cell.length_b   1.000
_cell.length_c   1.000
_cell.angle_alpha   90.00
_cell.angle_beta   90.00
_cell.angle_gamma   90.00
#
_symmetry.space_group_name_H-M   'P 1'
#
loop_
_entity.id
_entity.type
_entity.pdbx_description
1 polymer ?
#
loop_
_entity_poly.entity_id
_entity_poly.type
_entity_poly.pdbx_seq_one_letter_code
_entity_poly.pdbx_strand_id
1 'polypeptide(L)'
;MVLAIVQMSAREASEVAEYKERIVSRIHALLTAHEVTQGTGTAADRLSRKGGASVRALVEGTVEPHVSDDKRLVIDGEDQIIDRMQVTPLGLVLHELTTNAVKYGCWRDAGLLTVRWRSDGDLLQLEWEEEADTTASPEAEDDTPRSGSQGGFGSTLMIGAGRQLGGEIERTF
;
A
#
# COMPACT_ATOMS: atom_id res chain seq x y z
N MET A 1 -8.34 11.51 12.80
CA MET A 1 -7.47 10.56 12.06
C MET A 1 -6.03 11.07 11.92
N VAL A 2 -5.76 12.26 11.35
CA VAL A 2 -4.38 12.80 11.19
C VAL A 2 -3.61 12.84 12.51
N LEU A 3 -4.20 13.33 13.60
CA LEU A 3 -3.54 13.38 14.90
C LEU A 3 -3.13 11.99 15.44
N ALA A 4 -3.95 10.98 15.22
CA ALA A 4 -3.61 9.61 15.60
C ALA A 4 -2.39 9.10 14.81
N ILE A 5 -2.31 9.38 13.50
CA ILE A 5 -1.16 9.04 12.65
C ILE A 5 0.11 9.73 13.17
N VAL A 6 0.04 11.01 13.51
CA VAL A 6 1.17 11.77 14.07
C VAL A 6 1.63 11.19 15.40
N GLN A 7 0.71 10.91 16.32
CA GLN A 7 1.03 10.35 17.64
C GLN A 7 1.64 8.93 17.54
N MET A 8 1.13 8.11 16.63
CA MET A 8 1.65 6.77 16.42
C MET A 8 3.03 6.80 15.77
N SER A 9 3.27 7.70 14.81
CA SER A 9 4.59 7.88 14.18
C SER A 9 5.64 8.37 15.17
N ALA A 10 5.26 9.20 16.15
CA ALA A 10 6.17 9.69 17.18
C ALA A 10 6.67 8.62 18.16
N ARG A 11 5.90 7.55 18.37
CA ARG A 11 6.27 6.48 19.32
C ARG A 11 7.34 5.53 18.81
N GLU A 12 7.58 5.49 17.51
CA GLU A 12 8.39 4.47 16.84
C GLU A 12 9.63 4.99 16.16
N ALA A 13 9.73 6.31 15.98
CA ALA A 13 10.90 6.90 15.34
C ALA A 13 12.06 6.98 16.35
N SER A 14 13.17 6.33 16.00
CA SER A 14 14.42 6.45 16.75
C SER A 14 15.12 7.79 16.53
N GLU A 15 14.81 8.46 15.41
CA GLU A 15 15.36 9.76 15.01
C GLU A 15 14.29 10.68 14.40
N VAL A 16 14.47 11.99 14.57
CA VAL A 16 13.55 13.02 14.06
C VAL A 16 13.38 12.96 12.53
N ALA A 17 14.43 12.58 11.81
CA ALA A 17 14.40 12.43 10.36
C ALA A 17 13.46 11.31 9.92
N GLU A 18 13.57 10.14 10.53
CA GLU A 18 12.72 8.98 10.27
C GLU A 18 11.24 9.28 10.59
N TYR A 19 11.00 9.96 11.71
CA TYR A 19 9.68 10.43 12.11
C TYR A 19 9.05 11.34 11.04
N LYS A 20 9.82 12.31 10.54
CA LYS A 20 9.38 13.24 9.50
C LYS A 20 9.01 12.50 8.21
N GLU A 21 9.88 11.60 7.74
CA GLU A 21 9.62 10.81 6.53
C GLU A 21 8.33 9.98 6.65
N ARG A 22 8.13 9.32 7.77
CA ARG A 22 6.93 8.51 8.02
C ARG A 22 5.66 9.36 8.03
N ILE A 23 5.68 10.54 8.63
CA ILE A 23 4.53 11.44 8.62
C ILE A 23 4.22 11.93 7.21
N VAL A 24 5.24 12.42 6.48
CA VAL A 24 5.08 12.93 5.11
C VAL A 24 4.51 11.84 4.20
N SER A 25 5.08 10.66 4.25
CA SER A 25 4.64 9.49 3.49
C SER A 25 3.17 9.17 3.71
N ARG A 26 2.70 9.17 4.97
CA ARG A 26 1.29 8.89 5.32
C ARG A 26 0.34 10.02 4.94
N ILE A 27 0.80 11.26 5.02
CA ILE A 27 0.01 12.40 4.53
C ILE A 27 -0.19 12.27 3.03
N HIS A 28 0.83 11.86 2.27
CA HIS A 28 0.70 11.60 0.83
C HIS A 28 -0.32 10.50 0.55
N ALA A 29 -0.29 9.37 1.27
CA ALA A 29 -1.29 8.31 1.13
C ALA A 29 -2.72 8.82 1.35
N LEU A 30 -2.92 9.68 2.35
CA LEU A 30 -4.21 10.30 2.61
C LEU A 30 -4.64 11.27 1.49
N LEU A 31 -3.71 12.04 0.94
CA LEU A 31 -3.97 12.94 -0.18
C LEU A 31 -4.34 12.16 -1.44
N THR A 32 -3.58 11.12 -1.79
CA THR A 32 -3.90 10.23 -2.93
C THR A 32 -5.28 9.60 -2.78
N ALA A 33 -5.60 9.06 -1.61
CA ALA A 33 -6.93 8.51 -1.34
C ALA A 33 -8.03 9.59 -1.47
N HIS A 34 -7.74 10.82 -1.07
CA HIS A 34 -8.66 11.94 -1.20
C HIS A 34 -8.85 12.37 -2.67
N GLU A 35 -7.79 12.47 -3.44
CA GLU A 35 -7.82 12.81 -4.86
C GLU A 35 -8.62 11.77 -5.66
N VAL A 36 -8.40 10.49 -5.41
CA VAL A 36 -9.16 9.40 -6.04
C VAL A 36 -10.65 9.50 -5.72
N THR A 37 -11.02 9.94 -4.50
CA THR A 37 -12.44 10.13 -4.14
C THR A 37 -13.05 11.38 -4.74
N GLN A 38 -12.26 12.38 -5.14
CA GLN A 38 -12.80 13.64 -5.71
C GLN A 38 -13.02 13.56 -7.22
N GLY A 39 -12.36 12.65 -7.93
CA GLY A 39 -12.50 12.35 -9.36
C GLY A 39 -12.41 13.57 -10.27
N THR A 40 -11.58 13.56 -11.28
CA THR A 40 -11.48 14.62 -12.29
C THR A 40 -12.33 14.32 -13.52
N GLY A 41 -13.63 14.59 -13.46
CA GLY A 41 -14.42 14.90 -14.67
C GLY A 41 -14.77 13.79 -15.68
N THR A 42 -14.51 12.50 -15.40
CA THR A 42 -14.80 11.38 -16.32
C THR A 42 -16.07 10.58 -15.95
N ALA A 43 -16.36 9.48 -16.66
CA ALA A 43 -17.48 8.59 -16.33
C ALA A 43 -17.37 8.01 -14.89
N ALA A 44 -16.15 7.86 -14.34
CA ALA A 44 -15.88 7.55 -12.95
C ALA A 44 -16.45 8.62 -11.98
N ASP A 45 -16.51 9.87 -12.43
CA ASP A 45 -17.08 11.00 -11.67
C ASP A 45 -18.58 10.86 -11.38
N ARG A 46 -19.32 10.15 -12.24
CA ARG A 46 -20.75 9.87 -12.01
C ARG A 46 -20.97 8.77 -10.97
N LEU A 47 -20.05 7.81 -10.87
CA LEU A 47 -20.05 6.77 -9.85
C LEU A 47 -19.52 7.32 -8.51
N SER A 48 -18.52 8.21 -8.55
CA SER A 48 -18.02 8.96 -7.41
C SER A 48 -19.09 9.83 -6.73
N ARG A 49 -20.11 10.27 -7.46
CA ARG A 49 -21.27 10.96 -6.86
C ARG A 49 -22.10 10.08 -5.90
N LYS A 50 -21.92 8.76 -5.93
CA LYS A 50 -22.44 7.83 -4.91
C LYS A 50 -21.47 7.66 -3.72
N GLY A 51 -20.33 8.36 -3.71
CA GLY A 51 -19.41 8.39 -2.57
C GLY A 51 -18.38 7.26 -2.54
N GLY A 52 -18.18 6.52 -3.65
CA GLY A 52 -17.18 5.45 -3.77
C GLY A 52 -15.96 5.83 -4.61
N ALA A 53 -14.97 4.96 -4.66
CA ALA A 53 -13.77 5.08 -5.48
C ALA A 53 -13.42 3.75 -6.18
N SER A 54 -12.80 3.84 -7.37
CA SER A 54 -12.29 2.68 -8.08
C SER A 54 -11.08 2.09 -7.36
N VAL A 55 -11.09 0.77 -7.14
CA VAL A 55 -9.94 0.03 -6.60
C VAL A 55 -8.74 0.19 -7.53
N ARG A 56 -8.95 0.09 -8.85
CA ARG A 56 -7.89 0.27 -9.85
C ARG A 56 -7.24 1.65 -9.71
N ALA A 57 -8.02 2.72 -9.69
CA ALA A 57 -7.49 4.08 -9.58
C ALA A 57 -6.73 4.29 -8.26
N LEU A 58 -7.15 3.64 -7.17
CA LEU A 58 -6.47 3.72 -5.89
C LEU A 58 -5.14 2.94 -5.91
N VAL A 59 -5.10 1.75 -6.52
CA VAL A 59 -3.87 0.95 -6.69
C VAL A 59 -2.90 1.70 -7.59
N GLU A 60 -3.30 2.11 -8.80
CA GLU A 60 -2.48 2.86 -9.74
C GLU A 60 -1.92 4.14 -9.09
N GLY A 61 -2.78 4.97 -8.51
CA GLY A 61 -2.35 6.23 -7.88
C GLY A 61 -1.40 6.05 -6.69
N THR A 62 -1.42 4.88 -6.04
CA THR A 62 -0.55 4.60 -4.89
C THR A 62 0.76 3.93 -5.30
N VAL A 63 0.73 3.02 -6.28
CA VAL A 63 1.85 2.14 -6.61
C VAL A 63 2.69 2.68 -7.77
N GLU A 64 2.08 3.16 -8.85
CA GLU A 64 2.79 3.63 -10.05
C GLU A 64 3.84 4.73 -9.80
N PRO A 65 3.62 5.71 -8.90
CA PRO A 65 4.63 6.74 -8.62
C PRO A 65 5.97 6.20 -8.10
N HIS A 66 6.02 4.93 -7.68
CA HIS A 66 7.22 4.26 -7.17
C HIS A 66 7.90 3.36 -8.21
N VAL A 67 7.31 3.24 -9.41
CA VAL A 67 7.89 2.45 -10.50
C VAL A 67 9.00 3.25 -11.17
N SER A 68 10.16 2.62 -11.38
CA SER A 68 11.30 3.11 -12.16
C SER A 68 11.64 2.09 -13.26
N ASP A 69 12.57 2.42 -14.15
CA ASP A 69 12.87 1.63 -15.34
C ASP A 69 13.31 0.18 -15.06
N ASP A 70 13.85 -0.06 -13.88
CA ASP A 70 14.33 -1.35 -13.38
C ASP A 70 13.25 -2.15 -12.62
N LYS A 71 12.09 -1.56 -12.36
CA LYS A 71 11.00 -2.15 -11.58
C LYS A 71 9.84 -2.56 -12.47
N ARG A 72 9.36 -3.76 -12.28
CA ARG A 72 8.23 -4.30 -13.04
C ARG A 72 6.97 -4.29 -12.19
N LEU A 73 5.85 -3.89 -12.79
CA LEU A 73 4.54 -3.84 -12.15
C LEU A 73 3.50 -4.51 -13.02
N VAL A 74 2.70 -5.40 -12.43
CA VAL A 74 1.50 -5.96 -13.03
C VAL A 74 0.30 -5.60 -12.14
N ILE A 75 -0.69 -4.97 -12.74
CA ILE A 75 -1.96 -4.64 -12.08
C ILE A 75 -3.08 -5.35 -12.84
N ASP A 76 -3.78 -6.26 -12.18
CA ASP A 76 -4.84 -7.07 -12.76
C ASP A 76 -6.05 -7.17 -11.82
N GLY A 77 -7.23 -6.91 -12.35
CA GLY A 77 -8.49 -6.98 -11.62
C GLY A 77 -9.62 -6.27 -12.36
N GLU A 78 -10.83 -6.65 -12.06
CA GLU A 78 -12.00 -5.97 -12.59
C GLU A 78 -12.16 -4.57 -11.99
N ASP A 79 -12.79 -3.64 -12.70
CA ASP A 79 -13.04 -2.30 -12.16
C ASP A 79 -14.12 -2.35 -11.08
N GLN A 80 -13.70 -2.37 -9.83
CA GLN A 80 -14.53 -2.48 -8.64
C GLN A 80 -14.59 -1.14 -7.93
N ILE A 81 -15.81 -0.73 -7.56
CA ILE A 81 -16.03 0.47 -6.74
C ILE A 81 -16.18 0.06 -5.27
N ILE A 82 -15.38 0.64 -4.41
CA ILE A 82 -15.48 0.50 -2.96
C ILE A 82 -16.15 1.72 -2.32
N ASP A 83 -16.72 1.52 -1.14
CA ASP A 83 -17.34 2.59 -0.37
C ASP A 83 -16.30 3.64 0.06
N ARG A 84 -16.71 4.89 0.14
CA ARG A 84 -15.85 6.01 0.58
C ARG A 84 -15.17 5.76 1.92
N MET A 85 -15.83 5.05 2.82
CA MET A 85 -15.27 4.69 4.13
C MET A 85 -14.10 3.70 4.02
N GLN A 86 -14.05 2.91 2.95
CA GLN A 86 -13.02 1.91 2.69
C GLN A 86 -11.80 2.48 1.97
N VAL A 87 -11.93 3.60 1.26
CA VAL A 87 -10.86 4.18 0.43
C VAL A 87 -9.63 4.53 1.26
N THR A 88 -9.81 5.23 2.35
CA THR A 88 -8.68 5.65 3.20
C THR A 88 -7.95 4.47 3.86
N PRO A 89 -8.64 3.52 4.52
CA PRO A 89 -7.93 2.39 5.11
C PRO A 89 -7.26 1.51 4.05
N LEU A 90 -7.87 1.29 2.88
CA LEU A 90 -7.23 0.54 1.80
C LEU A 90 -6.02 1.29 1.23
N GLY A 91 -6.13 2.59 1.00
CA GLY A 91 -5.01 3.43 0.55
C GLY A 91 -3.81 3.40 1.51
N LEU A 92 -4.06 3.38 2.82
CA LEU A 92 -3.00 3.24 3.82
C LEU A 92 -2.33 1.85 3.76
N VAL A 93 -3.09 0.77 3.57
CA VAL A 93 -2.54 -0.58 3.39
C VAL A 93 -1.66 -0.64 2.15
N LEU A 94 -2.17 -0.19 0.99
CA LEU A 94 -1.43 -0.16 -0.26
C LEU A 94 -0.13 0.65 -0.14
N HIS A 95 -0.19 1.80 0.51
CA HIS A 95 0.98 2.66 0.71
C HIS A 95 2.06 1.99 1.59
N GLU A 96 1.67 1.35 2.71
CA GLU A 96 2.60 0.62 3.56
C GLU A 96 3.21 -0.60 2.84
N LEU A 97 2.41 -1.33 2.05
CA LEU A 97 2.91 -2.43 1.21
C LEU A 97 3.91 -1.91 0.16
N THR A 98 3.58 -0.84 -0.56
CA THR A 98 4.45 -0.23 -1.57
C THR A 98 5.78 0.25 -0.96
N THR A 99 5.71 0.94 0.18
CA THR A 99 6.94 1.40 0.85
C THR A 99 7.79 0.24 1.39
N ASN A 100 7.16 -0.85 1.79
CA ASN A 100 7.87 -2.07 2.18
C ASN A 100 8.53 -2.74 0.97
N ALA A 101 7.84 -2.85 -0.17
CA ALA A 101 8.40 -3.38 -1.41
C ALA A 101 9.65 -2.60 -1.87
N VAL A 102 9.62 -1.27 -1.75
CA VAL A 102 10.75 -0.39 -2.09
C VAL A 102 11.90 -0.50 -1.10
N LYS A 103 11.62 -0.63 0.20
CA LYS A 103 12.68 -0.59 1.23
C LYS A 103 13.27 -1.97 1.53
N TYR A 104 12.44 -2.99 1.47
CA TYR A 104 12.78 -4.33 2.00
C TYR A 104 12.40 -5.47 1.06
N GLY A 105 11.54 -5.22 0.08
CA GLY A 105 10.96 -6.22 -0.81
C GLY A 105 11.55 -6.21 -2.21
N CYS A 106 10.73 -6.65 -3.18
CA CYS A 106 11.12 -6.86 -4.57
C CYS A 106 11.69 -5.62 -5.26
N TRP A 107 11.29 -4.42 -4.84
CA TRP A 107 11.71 -3.16 -5.43
C TRP A 107 12.87 -2.47 -4.70
N ARG A 108 13.49 -3.14 -3.74
CA ARG A 108 14.76 -2.69 -3.16
C ARG A 108 15.86 -2.67 -4.22
N ASP A 109 15.86 -3.72 -5.07
CA ASP A 109 16.74 -3.87 -6.21
C ASP A 109 15.85 -3.89 -7.49
N ALA A 110 16.04 -4.81 -8.42
CA ALA A 110 15.14 -5.06 -9.53
C ALA A 110 14.17 -6.20 -9.18
N GLY A 111 12.89 -6.09 -9.51
CA GLY A 111 11.93 -7.14 -9.22
C GLY A 111 10.55 -6.89 -9.81
N LEU A 112 9.66 -7.87 -9.64
CA LEU A 112 8.28 -7.82 -10.10
C LEU A 112 7.34 -7.71 -8.92
N LEU A 113 6.49 -6.69 -8.95
CA LEU A 113 5.33 -6.57 -8.09
C LEU A 113 4.07 -6.90 -8.89
N THR A 114 3.26 -7.80 -8.35
CA THR A 114 1.96 -8.12 -8.92
C THR A 114 0.86 -7.80 -7.91
N VAL A 115 -0.08 -6.98 -8.33
CA VAL A 115 -1.27 -6.62 -7.53
C VAL A 115 -2.50 -7.11 -8.29
N ARG A 116 -3.22 -8.07 -7.70
CA ARG A 116 -4.46 -8.60 -8.28
C ARG A 116 -5.60 -8.43 -7.31
N TRP A 117 -6.81 -8.28 -7.85
CA TRP A 117 -8.01 -8.33 -7.02
C TRP A 117 -9.18 -8.94 -7.78
N ARG A 118 -10.08 -9.50 -7.00
CA ARG A 118 -11.36 -10.03 -7.46
C ARG A 118 -12.45 -9.71 -6.44
N SER A 119 -13.67 -9.66 -6.91
CA SER A 119 -14.86 -9.49 -6.08
C SER A 119 -15.68 -10.76 -6.06
N ASP A 120 -16.14 -11.16 -4.88
CA ASP A 120 -17.10 -12.24 -4.69
C ASP A 120 -18.23 -11.71 -3.80
N GLY A 121 -19.32 -11.30 -4.41
CA GLY A 121 -20.39 -10.59 -3.74
C GLY A 121 -19.91 -9.28 -3.11
N ASP A 122 -20.05 -9.17 -1.79
CA ASP A 122 -19.61 -7.99 -1.03
C ASP A 122 -18.15 -8.07 -0.55
N LEU A 123 -17.45 -9.16 -0.87
CA LEU A 123 -16.06 -9.37 -0.48
C LEU A 123 -15.12 -8.96 -1.60
N LEU A 124 -14.17 -8.07 -1.31
CA LEU A 124 -13.03 -7.77 -2.15
C LEU A 124 -11.81 -8.56 -1.65
N GLN A 125 -11.28 -9.45 -2.47
CA GLN A 125 -10.02 -10.12 -2.23
C GLN A 125 -8.93 -9.43 -3.04
N LEU A 126 -7.90 -8.91 -2.36
CA LEU A 126 -6.73 -8.30 -2.98
C LEU A 126 -5.51 -9.16 -2.64
N GLU A 127 -4.74 -9.50 -3.68
CA GLU A 127 -3.51 -10.28 -3.62
C GLU A 127 -2.33 -9.37 -3.96
N TRP A 128 -1.28 -9.44 -3.15
CA TRP A 128 -0.05 -8.69 -3.30
C TRP A 128 1.11 -9.67 -3.33
N GLU A 129 1.78 -9.80 -4.47
CA GLU A 129 2.86 -10.75 -4.68
C GLU A 129 4.14 -10.02 -5.07
N GLU A 130 5.24 -10.37 -4.41
CA GLU A 130 6.55 -9.80 -4.63
C GLU A 130 7.53 -10.88 -5.09
N GLU A 131 8.13 -10.68 -6.27
CA GLU A 131 9.16 -11.56 -6.82
C GLU A 131 10.47 -10.77 -6.97
N ALA A 132 11.50 -11.13 -6.21
CA ALA A 132 12.83 -10.57 -6.35
C ALA A 132 13.48 -11.05 -7.67
N ASP A 133 14.24 -10.19 -8.34
CA ASP A 133 15.03 -10.60 -9.49
C ASP A 133 16.29 -11.35 -9.03
N THR A 134 16.28 -12.67 -9.20
CA THR A 134 17.39 -13.56 -8.82
C THR A 134 18.59 -13.47 -9.78
N THR A 135 18.53 -12.65 -10.83
CA THR A 135 19.65 -12.45 -11.75
C THR A 135 20.69 -11.44 -11.26
N ALA A 136 20.39 -10.67 -10.21
CA ALA A 136 21.37 -9.83 -9.54
C ALA A 136 22.34 -10.71 -8.75
N SER A 137 23.63 -10.61 -9.06
CA SER A 137 24.79 -11.39 -8.55
C SER A 137 24.70 -11.66 -7.05
N PRO A 138 25.13 -12.85 -6.60
CA PRO A 138 25.23 -13.16 -5.18
C PRO A 138 26.52 -12.58 -4.57
N GLU A 139 26.64 -11.25 -4.57
CA GLU A 139 27.69 -10.54 -3.85
C GLU A 139 27.08 -9.63 -2.80
N ALA A 140 26.68 -10.24 -1.73
CA ALA A 140 26.66 -9.79 -0.35
C ALA A 140 25.74 -10.71 0.44
N GLU A 141 26.25 -11.90 0.78
CA GLU A 141 25.77 -12.59 1.97
C GLU A 141 26.15 -11.71 3.18
N ASP A 142 25.39 -10.67 3.41
CA ASP A 142 25.30 -10.08 4.74
C ASP A 142 24.41 -11.02 5.55
N ASP A 143 25.06 -11.89 6.29
CA ASP A 143 24.50 -12.90 7.18
C ASP A 143 23.89 -12.24 8.44
N THR A 144 23.16 -11.16 8.22
CA THR A 144 22.24 -10.65 9.22
C THR A 144 20.99 -11.52 9.16
N PRO A 145 20.64 -12.24 10.22
CA PRO A 145 19.41 -13.00 10.26
C PRO A 145 18.31 -12.04 9.87
N ARG A 146 17.53 -12.42 8.83
CA ARG A 146 16.25 -11.80 8.51
C ARG A 146 15.35 -12.00 9.73
N SER A 147 15.65 -11.23 10.76
CA SER A 147 14.80 -11.08 11.92
C SER A 147 13.52 -10.49 11.37
N GLY A 148 12.58 -11.38 11.09
CA GLY A 148 11.20 -10.99 10.90
C GLY A 148 10.87 -10.13 12.10
N SER A 149 10.97 -8.81 11.94
CA SER A 149 10.63 -7.89 12.99
C SER A 149 9.18 -8.14 13.34
N GLN A 150 9.00 -8.92 14.42
CA GLN A 150 7.72 -9.06 15.06
C GLN A 150 7.19 -7.66 15.32
N GLY A 151 6.14 -7.28 14.56
CA GLY A 151 5.29 -6.18 14.94
C GLY A 151 5.83 -4.77 14.78
N GLY A 152 6.51 -4.45 13.67
CA GLY A 152 6.70 -3.04 13.28
C GLY A 152 5.36 -2.34 13.05
N PHE A 153 5.33 -1.02 13.13
CA PHE A 153 4.11 -0.21 13.03
C PHE A 153 3.31 -0.48 11.75
N GLY A 154 3.96 -0.78 10.60
CA GLY A 154 3.28 -1.18 9.37
C GLY A 154 2.33 -2.35 9.60
N SER A 155 2.74 -3.34 10.41
CA SER A 155 1.88 -4.47 10.80
C SER A 155 0.69 -4.00 11.66
N THR A 156 0.92 -3.12 12.63
CA THR A 156 -0.15 -2.58 13.50
C THR A 156 -1.14 -1.74 12.69
N LEU A 157 -0.64 -0.92 11.76
CA LEU A 157 -1.48 -0.10 10.88
C LEU A 157 -2.30 -0.97 9.93
N MET A 158 -1.68 -2.00 9.32
CA MET A 158 -2.39 -2.94 8.46
C MET A 158 -3.48 -3.71 9.21
N ILE A 159 -3.21 -4.18 10.42
CA ILE A 159 -4.23 -4.84 11.27
C ILE A 159 -5.37 -3.87 11.58
N GLY A 160 -5.04 -2.60 11.91
CA GLY A 160 -6.04 -1.58 12.19
C GLY A 160 -6.89 -1.24 10.96
N ALA A 161 -6.27 -1.13 9.79
CA ALA A 161 -6.95 -0.90 8.53
C ALA A 161 -7.81 -2.10 8.11
N GLY A 162 -7.29 -3.33 8.25
CA GLY A 162 -8.05 -4.56 8.01
C GLY A 162 -9.34 -4.61 8.82
N ARG A 163 -9.27 -4.28 10.10
CA ARG A 163 -10.47 -4.18 10.96
C ARG A 163 -11.47 -3.12 10.49
N GLN A 164 -10.99 -1.96 10.03
CA GLN A 164 -11.86 -0.90 9.49
C GLN A 164 -12.51 -1.31 8.16
N LEU A 165 -11.81 -2.13 7.37
CA LEU A 165 -12.33 -2.72 6.13
C LEU A 165 -13.32 -3.87 6.40
N GLY A 166 -13.40 -4.38 7.64
CA GLY A 166 -14.16 -5.57 7.98
C GLY A 166 -13.54 -6.85 7.44
N GLY A 167 -12.23 -6.82 7.13
CA GLY A 167 -11.48 -7.90 6.50
C GLY A 167 -10.29 -8.38 7.32
N GLU A 168 -9.59 -9.36 6.78
CA GLU A 168 -8.37 -9.95 7.33
C GLU A 168 -7.21 -9.74 6.36
N ILE A 169 -6.01 -9.68 6.89
CA ILE A 169 -4.77 -9.59 6.12
C ILE A 169 -3.92 -10.80 6.47
N GLU A 170 -3.71 -11.67 5.49
CA GLU A 170 -2.82 -12.81 5.60
C GLU A 170 -1.48 -12.50 4.93
N ARG A 171 -0.40 -13.00 5.47
CA ARG A 171 0.96 -12.91 4.91
C ARG A 171 1.57 -14.29 4.81
N THR A 172 2.07 -14.60 3.61
CA THR A 172 2.87 -15.80 3.33
C THR A 172 4.27 -15.34 2.92
N PHE A 173 5.32 -15.97 3.46
CA PHE A 173 6.72 -15.65 3.18
C PHE A 173 7.38 -16.81 2.46
#